data_b7c6e8b71a64dbd35c20968c8caea79e
#
_entry.id   b7c6e8b71a64dbd35c20968c8caea79e
#
_cell.length_a   1.000
_cell.length_b   1.000
_cell.length_c   1.000
_cell.angle_alpha   90.00
_cell.angle_beta   90.00
_cell.angle_gamma   90.00
#
_symmetry.space_group_name_H-M   'P 1'
#
loop_
_entity.id
_entity.type
_entity.pdbx_description
1 polymer ?
#
loop_
_entity_poly.entity_id
_entity_poly.type
_entity_poly.pdbx_seq_one_letter_code
_entity_poly.pdbx_strand_id
1 'polypeptide(L)'
;CYICKKAIFKDIIDFAKNNNYPYIADGSNYDDTKDYRPGMKALRELDILSPLLKFAFTKTEIRDLSKKLGLPTWDKPPYPCLLTRIQYGQEITKEDLLKIEEAEGILFSLGFPMARVRLHNQLVRLEVAPDRLMDFLQEDIITRVVKDFKNIGFQYITVDLEGYRMGSQNEVL
;
A
#
# COMPACT_ATOMS: atom_id res chain seq x y z
N CYS A 1 -8.45 6.14 5.18
CA CYS A 1 -8.86 5.89 3.75
C CYS A 1 -10.14 6.64 3.35
N TYR A 2 -11.24 6.60 4.12
CA TYR A 2 -12.51 7.23 3.72
C TYR A 2 -12.37 8.74 3.44
N ILE A 3 -11.88 9.50 4.40
CA ILE A 3 -11.74 10.97 4.30
C ILE A 3 -10.82 11.36 3.13
N CYS A 4 -9.67 10.73 3.03
CA CYS A 4 -8.70 10.99 1.97
C CYS A 4 -9.27 10.67 0.59
N LYS A 5 -9.90 9.50 0.42
CA LYS A 5 -10.52 9.11 -0.86
C LYS A 5 -11.66 10.05 -1.24
N LYS A 6 -12.47 10.46 -0.26
CA LYS A 6 -13.55 11.44 -0.49
C LYS A 6 -13.04 12.80 -0.95
N ALA A 7 -11.94 13.29 -0.39
CA ALA A 7 -11.32 14.55 -0.81
C ALA A 7 -10.78 14.44 -2.26
N ILE A 8 -9.95 13.42 -2.53
CA ILE A 8 -9.36 13.22 -3.87
C ILE A 8 -10.43 13.08 -4.95
N PHE A 9 -11.49 12.29 -4.70
CA PHE A 9 -12.53 12.11 -5.71
C PHE A 9 -13.41 13.37 -5.91
N LYS A 10 -13.54 14.26 -4.90
CA LYS A 10 -14.15 15.56 -5.12
C LYS A 10 -13.35 16.40 -6.11
N ASP A 11 -12.03 16.48 -5.94
CA ASP A 11 -11.15 17.19 -6.86
C ASP A 11 -11.22 16.61 -8.27
N ILE A 12 -11.27 15.27 -8.40
CA ILE A 12 -11.45 14.58 -9.69
C ILE A 12 -12.82 14.91 -10.32
N ILE A 13 -13.88 14.98 -9.51
CA ILE A 13 -15.23 15.36 -9.99
C ILE A 13 -15.21 16.79 -10.54
N ASP A 14 -14.60 17.73 -9.84
CA ASP A 14 -14.50 19.10 -10.29
C ASP A 14 -13.66 19.22 -11.58
N PHE A 15 -12.56 18.49 -11.65
CA PHE A 15 -11.78 18.38 -12.89
C PHE A 15 -12.59 17.80 -14.04
N ALA A 16 -13.33 16.72 -13.82
CA ALA A 16 -14.14 16.07 -14.84
C ALA A 16 -15.23 17.01 -15.38
N LYS A 17 -15.92 17.74 -14.49
CA LYS A 17 -16.93 18.74 -14.87
C LYS A 17 -16.34 19.85 -15.74
N ASN A 18 -15.18 20.39 -15.33
CA ASN A 18 -14.51 21.47 -16.04
C ASN A 18 -13.99 21.07 -17.43
N ASN A 19 -13.78 19.76 -17.64
CA ASN A 19 -13.27 19.20 -18.90
C ASN A 19 -14.33 18.40 -19.68
N ASN A 20 -15.61 18.50 -19.29
CA ASN A 20 -16.74 17.82 -19.95
C ASN A 20 -16.63 16.29 -19.99
N TYR A 21 -16.02 15.67 -18.98
CA TYR A 21 -16.05 14.21 -18.81
C TYR A 21 -17.36 13.81 -18.11
N PRO A 22 -18.24 13.03 -18.77
CA PRO A 22 -19.56 12.71 -18.24
C PRO A 22 -19.51 11.62 -17.13
N TYR A 23 -18.44 10.83 -17.08
CA TYR A 23 -18.33 9.71 -16.15
C TYR A 23 -16.95 9.65 -15.49
N ILE A 24 -16.95 9.22 -14.25
CA ILE A 24 -15.73 8.91 -13.48
C ILE A 24 -15.84 7.46 -13.03
N ALA A 25 -14.78 6.71 -13.25
CA ALA A 25 -14.71 5.31 -12.84
C ALA A 25 -13.46 5.04 -12.01
N ASP A 26 -13.54 4.05 -11.10
CA ASP A 26 -12.41 3.54 -10.35
C ASP A 26 -12.11 2.07 -10.69
N GLY A 27 -10.94 1.59 -10.25
CA GLY A 27 -10.47 0.22 -10.47
C GLY A 27 -10.85 -0.79 -9.38
N SER A 28 -11.85 -0.49 -8.54
CA SER A 28 -12.33 -1.45 -7.54
C SER A 28 -12.83 -2.72 -8.22
N ASN A 29 -12.50 -3.88 -7.65
CA ASN A 29 -12.80 -5.20 -8.21
C ASN A 29 -13.54 -6.07 -7.19
N TYR A 30 -13.93 -7.29 -7.59
CA TYR A 30 -14.72 -8.17 -6.74
C TYR A 30 -14.00 -8.61 -5.47
N ASP A 31 -12.69 -8.85 -5.52
CA ASP A 31 -11.92 -9.27 -4.33
C ASP A 31 -11.83 -8.16 -3.27
N ASP A 32 -12.00 -6.88 -3.66
CA ASP A 32 -12.02 -5.75 -2.74
C ASP A 32 -13.22 -5.78 -1.78
N THR A 33 -14.28 -6.55 -2.11
CA THR A 33 -15.46 -6.73 -1.23
C THR A 33 -15.19 -7.65 -0.04
N LYS A 34 -14.13 -8.47 -0.12
CA LYS A 34 -13.74 -9.44 0.92
C LYS A 34 -12.84 -8.79 2.00
N ASP A 35 -12.43 -7.54 1.80
CA ASP A 35 -11.51 -6.83 2.69
C ASP A 35 -12.19 -5.59 3.32
N TYR A 36 -11.71 -5.19 4.49
CA TYR A 36 -12.16 -3.96 5.14
C TYR A 36 -11.63 -2.73 4.40
N ARG A 37 -12.45 -2.15 3.53
CA ARG A 37 -12.10 -1.00 2.69
C ARG A 37 -13.02 0.20 2.90
N PRO A 38 -12.81 1.01 3.95
CA PRO A 38 -13.66 2.17 4.23
C PRO A 38 -13.70 3.19 3.07
N GLY A 39 -12.70 3.22 2.20
CA GLY A 39 -12.70 4.04 0.99
C GLY A 39 -13.81 3.71 -0.02
N MET A 40 -14.34 2.49 -0.03
CA MET A 40 -15.47 2.13 -0.91
C MET A 40 -16.77 2.87 -0.54
N LYS A 41 -16.94 3.23 0.75
CA LYS A 41 -18.05 4.07 1.17
C LYS A 41 -18.01 5.45 0.49
N ALA A 42 -16.82 6.06 0.38
CA ALA A 42 -16.64 7.34 -0.28
C ALA A 42 -17.02 7.28 -1.77
N LEU A 43 -16.64 6.19 -2.48
CA LEU A 43 -16.99 6.01 -3.90
C LEU A 43 -18.49 5.95 -4.11
N ARG A 44 -19.21 5.18 -3.26
CA ARG A 44 -20.68 5.08 -3.32
C ARG A 44 -21.37 6.41 -3.03
N GLU A 45 -20.90 7.17 -2.02
CA GLU A 45 -21.45 8.48 -1.69
C GLU A 45 -21.24 9.54 -2.77
N LEU A 46 -20.23 9.36 -3.63
CA LEU A 46 -19.88 10.28 -4.72
C LEU A 46 -20.30 9.77 -6.10
N ASP A 47 -21.10 8.70 -6.16
CA ASP A 47 -21.60 8.09 -7.40
C ASP A 47 -20.49 7.74 -8.41
N ILE A 48 -19.31 7.33 -7.90
CA ILE A 48 -18.20 6.89 -8.75
C ILE A 48 -18.48 5.48 -9.28
N LEU A 49 -18.37 5.32 -10.59
CA LEU A 49 -18.58 4.03 -11.23
C LEU A 49 -17.43 3.05 -10.90
N SER A 50 -17.77 1.81 -10.57
CA SER A 50 -16.80 0.74 -10.38
C SER A 50 -17.13 -0.43 -11.33
N PRO A 51 -16.80 -0.32 -12.62
CA PRO A 51 -17.22 -1.30 -13.63
C PRO A 51 -16.72 -2.72 -13.36
N LEU A 52 -15.46 -2.86 -12.96
CA LEU A 52 -14.87 -4.16 -12.68
C LEU A 52 -15.56 -4.85 -11.49
N LEU A 53 -15.93 -4.08 -10.47
CA LEU A 53 -16.71 -4.57 -9.34
C LEU A 53 -18.14 -4.93 -9.77
N LYS A 54 -18.79 -4.08 -10.55
CA LYS A 54 -20.17 -4.29 -11.03
C LYS A 54 -20.31 -5.58 -11.82
N PHE A 55 -19.31 -5.93 -12.61
CA PHE A 55 -19.27 -7.14 -13.40
C PHE A 55 -18.53 -8.31 -12.72
N ALA A 56 -18.27 -8.18 -11.42
CA ALA A 56 -17.67 -9.20 -10.56
C ALA A 56 -16.29 -9.71 -11.04
N PHE A 57 -15.50 -8.87 -11.71
CA PHE A 57 -14.14 -9.22 -12.10
C PHE A 57 -13.25 -9.42 -10.88
N THR A 58 -12.60 -10.56 -10.81
CA THR A 58 -11.57 -10.87 -9.81
C THR A 58 -10.22 -10.25 -10.20
N LYS A 59 -9.34 -10.08 -9.22
CA LYS A 59 -7.99 -9.55 -9.47
C LYS A 59 -7.18 -10.44 -10.41
N THR A 60 -7.37 -11.75 -10.35
CA THR A 60 -6.71 -12.71 -11.26
C THR A 60 -7.17 -12.49 -12.69
N GLU A 61 -8.48 -12.45 -12.93
CA GLU A 61 -9.03 -12.20 -14.27
C GLU A 61 -8.57 -10.87 -14.86
N ILE A 62 -8.53 -9.81 -14.03
CA ILE A 62 -8.04 -8.49 -14.47
C ILE A 62 -6.57 -8.57 -14.88
N ARG A 63 -5.72 -9.28 -14.13
CA ARG A 63 -4.31 -9.47 -14.50
C ARG A 63 -4.15 -10.26 -15.78
N ASP A 64 -4.89 -11.34 -15.95
CA ASP A 64 -4.86 -12.18 -17.16
C ASP A 64 -5.30 -11.39 -18.39
N LEU A 65 -6.36 -10.60 -18.28
CA LEU A 65 -6.81 -9.72 -19.36
C LEU A 65 -5.80 -8.62 -19.66
N SER A 66 -5.23 -7.99 -18.63
CA SER A 66 -4.19 -6.96 -18.77
C SER A 66 -2.96 -7.52 -19.50
N LYS A 67 -2.55 -8.76 -19.19
CA LYS A 67 -1.47 -9.46 -19.86
C LYS A 67 -1.79 -9.72 -21.33
N LYS A 68 -2.99 -10.23 -21.63
CA LYS A 68 -3.46 -10.48 -23.00
C LYS A 68 -3.53 -9.20 -23.83
N LEU A 69 -3.85 -8.06 -23.20
CA LEU A 69 -3.89 -6.74 -23.83
C LEU A 69 -2.51 -6.06 -23.91
N GLY A 70 -1.44 -6.72 -23.44
CA GLY A 70 -0.07 -6.18 -23.48
C GLY A 70 0.15 -4.99 -22.51
N LEU A 71 -0.66 -4.82 -21.47
CA LEU A 71 -0.48 -3.75 -20.49
C LEU A 71 0.75 -4.03 -19.61
N PRO A 72 1.70 -3.09 -19.48
CA PRO A 72 2.96 -3.32 -18.75
C PRO A 72 2.79 -3.45 -17.23
N THR A 73 1.58 -3.23 -16.72
CA THR A 73 1.27 -3.26 -15.28
C THR A 73 0.59 -4.55 -14.81
N TRP A 74 0.44 -5.55 -15.69
CA TRP A 74 -0.29 -6.79 -15.40
C TRP A 74 0.29 -7.58 -14.22
N ASP A 75 1.62 -7.58 -14.04
CA ASP A 75 2.34 -8.29 -12.98
C ASP A 75 2.76 -7.38 -11.82
N LYS A 76 2.41 -6.08 -11.89
CA LYS A 76 2.81 -5.11 -10.85
C LYS A 76 2.32 -5.58 -9.46
N PRO A 77 3.24 -5.67 -8.47
CA PRO A 77 2.86 -6.04 -7.10
C PRO A 77 1.92 -4.98 -6.49
N PRO A 78 1.08 -5.35 -5.51
CA PRO A 78 0.24 -4.40 -4.82
C PRO A 78 1.11 -3.40 -4.04
N TYR A 79 0.89 -2.11 -4.28
CA TYR A 79 1.59 -1.03 -3.57
C TYR A 79 0.56 -0.13 -2.87
N PRO A 80 0.10 -0.53 -1.67
CA PRO A 80 -0.87 0.26 -0.92
C PRO A 80 -0.26 1.58 -0.45
N CYS A 81 -1.12 2.56 -0.15
CA CYS A 81 -0.74 3.88 0.33
C CYS A 81 0.19 3.81 1.56
N LEU A 82 1.21 4.67 1.64
CA LEU A 82 2.14 4.76 2.77
C LEU A 82 1.44 4.99 4.13
N LEU A 83 0.26 5.59 4.15
CA LEU A 83 -0.54 5.73 5.37
C LEU A 83 -0.84 4.39 6.06
N THR A 84 -0.85 3.29 5.30
CA THR A 84 -1.03 1.95 5.87
C THR A 84 0.19 1.44 6.65
N ARG A 85 1.29 2.18 6.68
CA ARG A 85 2.51 1.85 7.45
C ARG A 85 2.46 2.39 8.87
N ILE A 86 1.53 3.30 9.14
CA ILE A 86 1.36 3.94 10.45
C ILE A 86 0.24 3.24 11.20
N GLN A 87 0.45 2.97 12.47
CA GLN A 87 -0.51 2.27 13.32
C GLN A 87 -1.83 3.06 13.47
N TYR A 88 -2.95 2.35 13.59
CA TYR A 88 -4.24 2.97 13.89
C TYR A 88 -4.18 3.79 15.19
N GLY A 89 -4.76 5.01 15.16
CA GLY A 89 -4.78 5.92 16.29
C GLY A 89 -3.51 6.77 16.47
N GLN A 90 -2.45 6.50 15.71
CA GLN A 90 -1.25 7.35 15.68
C GLN A 90 -1.47 8.54 14.74
N GLU A 91 -0.98 9.72 15.16
CA GLU A 91 -0.93 10.90 14.30
C GLU A 91 -0.02 10.63 13.09
N ILE A 92 -0.44 11.13 11.93
CA ILE A 92 0.31 10.96 10.69
C ILE A 92 1.00 12.28 10.37
N THR A 93 2.33 12.27 10.39
CA THR A 93 3.13 13.42 9.99
C THR A 93 3.73 13.24 8.60
N LYS A 94 4.02 14.34 7.91
CA LYS A 94 4.74 14.29 6.64
C LYS A 94 6.15 13.71 6.82
N GLU A 95 6.78 14.02 7.95
CA GLU A 95 8.12 13.54 8.28
C GLU A 95 8.15 12.02 8.40
N ASP A 96 7.19 11.43 9.12
CA ASP A 96 7.08 9.97 9.24
C ASP A 96 6.89 9.28 7.89
N LEU A 97 6.06 9.86 7.02
CA LEU A 97 5.83 9.31 5.68
C LEU A 97 7.10 9.35 4.83
N LEU A 98 7.88 10.44 4.88
CA LEU A 98 9.15 10.56 4.15
C LEU A 98 10.18 9.55 4.68
N LYS A 99 10.30 9.38 6.00
CA LYS A 99 11.19 8.36 6.61
C LYS A 99 10.81 6.94 6.18
N ILE A 100 9.52 6.63 6.17
CA ILE A 100 9.02 5.33 5.72
C ILE A 100 9.33 5.11 4.24
N GLU A 101 9.10 6.11 3.39
CA GLU A 101 9.36 6.03 1.95
C GLU A 101 10.84 5.79 1.66
N GLU A 102 11.72 6.55 2.32
CA GLU A 102 13.17 6.37 2.21
C GLU A 102 13.61 4.98 2.67
N ALA A 103 13.10 4.52 3.81
CA ALA A 103 13.40 3.19 4.35
C ALA A 103 12.91 2.05 3.42
N GLU A 104 11.69 2.13 2.87
CA GLU A 104 11.21 1.16 1.88
C GLU A 104 12.04 1.22 0.59
N GLY A 105 12.51 2.40 0.18
CA GLY A 105 13.43 2.58 -0.96
C GLY A 105 14.77 1.87 -0.75
N ILE A 106 15.34 1.94 0.45
CA ILE A 106 16.56 1.20 0.81
C ILE A 106 16.32 -0.30 0.71
N LEU A 107 15.23 -0.82 1.29
CA LEU A 107 14.90 -2.25 1.22
C LEU A 107 14.67 -2.71 -0.22
N PHE A 108 14.04 -1.89 -1.05
CA PHE A 108 13.88 -2.17 -2.47
C PHE A 108 15.25 -2.29 -3.17
N SER A 109 16.18 -1.37 -2.91
CA SER A 109 17.53 -1.39 -3.50
C SER A 109 18.37 -2.60 -3.07
N LEU A 110 18.07 -3.16 -1.88
CA LEU A 110 18.69 -4.38 -1.36
C LEU A 110 18.03 -5.67 -1.89
N GLY A 111 17.05 -5.56 -2.80
CA GLY A 111 16.38 -6.71 -3.41
C GLY A 111 15.15 -7.23 -2.66
N PHE A 112 14.55 -6.39 -1.79
CA PHE A 112 13.33 -6.71 -1.04
C PHE A 112 12.14 -5.81 -1.44
N PRO A 113 11.66 -5.87 -2.69
CA PRO A 113 10.64 -4.94 -3.20
C PRO A 113 9.26 -5.10 -2.55
N MET A 114 9.01 -6.24 -1.89
CA MET A 114 7.77 -6.51 -1.17
C MET A 114 7.84 -6.16 0.32
N ALA A 115 8.98 -5.66 0.80
CA ALA A 115 9.13 -5.30 2.20
C ALA A 115 8.21 -4.12 2.59
N ARG A 116 7.81 -4.09 3.87
CA ARG A 116 7.02 -3.01 4.47
C ARG A 116 7.66 -2.54 5.75
N VAL A 117 7.73 -1.23 5.92
CA VAL A 117 8.26 -0.57 7.11
C VAL A 117 7.08 -0.05 7.93
N ARG A 118 6.70 -0.77 8.99
CA ARG A 118 5.60 -0.39 9.89
C ARG A 118 6.14 0.46 11.03
N LEU A 119 5.63 1.69 11.14
CA LEU A 119 6.03 2.63 12.18
C LEU A 119 5.15 2.45 13.42
N HIS A 120 5.78 2.20 14.56
CA HIS A 120 5.18 2.14 15.90
C HIS A 120 5.93 3.14 16.82
N ASN A 121 5.56 4.41 16.75
CA ASN A 121 6.27 5.50 17.43
C ASN A 121 7.75 5.56 17.01
N GLN A 122 8.67 5.15 17.88
CA GLN A 122 10.12 5.17 17.63
C GLN A 122 10.68 3.82 17.14
N LEU A 123 9.80 2.81 17.05
CA LEU A 123 10.15 1.47 16.60
C LEU A 123 9.65 1.25 15.18
N VAL A 124 10.49 0.70 14.33
CA VAL A 124 10.06 0.17 13.04
C VAL A 124 10.04 -1.34 13.06
N ARG A 125 8.94 -1.91 12.56
CA ARG A 125 8.77 -3.34 12.33
C ARG A 125 8.84 -3.60 10.84
N LEU A 126 9.83 -4.39 10.45
CA LEU A 126 10.08 -4.74 9.05
C LEU A 126 9.36 -6.04 8.73
N GLU A 127 8.49 -5.98 7.73
CA GLU A 127 7.81 -7.15 7.17
C GLU A 127 8.43 -7.43 5.79
N VAL A 128 9.05 -8.58 5.59
CA VAL A 128 9.56 -9.05 4.30
C VAL A 128 8.76 -10.26 3.85
N ALA A 129 8.84 -10.62 2.57
CA ALA A 129 8.16 -11.82 2.08
C ALA A 129 8.66 -13.04 2.90
N PRO A 130 7.75 -13.93 3.38
CA PRO A 130 8.12 -15.02 4.29
C PRO A 130 9.22 -15.94 3.74
N ASP A 131 9.19 -16.21 2.46
CA ASP A 131 10.20 -17.03 1.73
C ASP A 131 11.56 -16.33 1.60
N ARG A 132 11.62 -15.00 1.85
CA ARG A 132 12.84 -14.19 1.79
C ARG A 132 13.37 -13.79 3.17
N LEU A 133 12.72 -14.25 4.25
CA LEU A 133 13.09 -13.86 5.61
C LEU A 133 14.54 -14.27 5.96
N MET A 134 14.95 -15.47 5.60
CA MET A 134 16.31 -15.95 5.89
C MET A 134 17.38 -15.22 5.07
N ASP A 135 17.06 -14.80 3.83
CA ASP A 135 17.94 -13.95 3.03
C ASP A 135 18.10 -12.57 3.68
N PHE A 136 17.00 -12.02 4.21
CA PHE A 136 17.00 -10.73 4.89
C PHE A 136 17.83 -10.74 6.17
N LEU A 137 17.88 -11.87 6.88
CA LEU A 137 18.62 -12.03 8.14
C LEU A 137 20.13 -12.32 7.94
N GLN A 138 20.66 -12.24 6.72
CA GLN A 138 22.10 -12.33 6.48
C GLN A 138 22.83 -11.14 7.11
N GLU A 139 24.03 -11.36 7.63
CA GLU A 139 24.80 -10.39 8.42
C GLU A 139 25.08 -9.08 7.64
N ASP A 140 25.41 -9.18 6.37
CA ASP A 140 25.68 -8.04 5.48
C ASP A 140 24.42 -7.18 5.27
N ILE A 141 23.26 -7.81 5.06
CA ILE A 141 21.97 -7.13 4.92
C ILE A 141 21.58 -6.43 6.22
N ILE A 142 21.64 -7.15 7.35
CA ILE A 142 21.32 -6.59 8.68
C ILE A 142 22.22 -5.38 8.97
N THR A 143 23.52 -5.52 8.76
CA THR A 143 24.50 -4.44 9.03
C THR A 143 24.16 -3.20 8.21
N ARG A 144 23.84 -3.38 6.94
CA ARG A 144 23.46 -2.29 6.04
C ARG A 144 22.14 -1.63 6.45
N VAL A 145 21.11 -2.43 6.70
CA VAL A 145 19.79 -1.95 7.14
C VAL A 145 19.91 -1.18 8.46
N VAL A 146 20.60 -1.71 9.45
CA VAL A 146 20.79 -1.02 10.74
C VAL A 146 21.47 0.32 10.55
N LYS A 147 22.56 0.38 9.78
CA LYS A 147 23.27 1.61 9.51
C LYS A 147 22.38 2.65 8.84
N ASP A 148 21.73 2.29 7.74
CA ASP A 148 20.95 3.22 6.92
C ASP A 148 19.69 3.68 7.67
N PHE A 149 19.00 2.80 8.39
CA PHE A 149 17.81 3.14 9.16
C PHE A 149 18.12 4.02 10.38
N LYS A 150 19.28 3.82 11.02
CA LYS A 150 19.75 4.74 12.07
C LYS A 150 20.02 6.15 11.51
N ASN A 151 20.56 6.26 10.30
CA ASN A 151 20.78 7.54 9.64
C ASN A 151 19.46 8.27 9.31
N ILE A 152 18.39 7.54 8.98
CA ILE A 152 17.02 8.09 8.83
C ILE A 152 16.46 8.61 10.16
N GLY A 153 16.96 8.08 11.29
CA GLY A 153 16.56 8.49 12.64
C GLY A 153 15.66 7.52 13.38
N PHE A 154 15.55 6.26 12.93
CA PHE A 154 14.83 5.24 13.69
C PHE A 154 15.64 4.77 14.90
N GLN A 155 14.98 4.67 16.08
CA GLN A 155 15.66 4.24 17.31
C GLN A 155 15.72 2.73 17.42
N TYR A 156 14.66 2.03 17.09
CA TYR A 156 14.55 0.58 17.20
C TYR A 156 14.12 -0.01 15.86
N ILE A 157 14.85 -1.03 15.42
CA ILE A 157 14.62 -1.74 14.18
C ILE A 157 14.35 -3.19 14.54
N THR A 158 13.19 -3.70 14.16
CA THR A 158 12.75 -5.07 14.45
C THR A 158 12.27 -5.75 13.18
N VAL A 159 12.29 -7.06 13.17
CA VAL A 159 11.77 -7.87 12.05
C VAL A 159 10.56 -8.65 12.55
N ASP A 160 9.49 -8.63 11.75
CA ASP A 160 8.33 -9.50 11.97
C ASP A 160 8.69 -10.92 11.53
N LEU A 161 8.70 -11.87 12.45
CA LEU A 161 9.08 -13.25 12.17
C LEU A 161 8.07 -14.00 11.30
N GLU A 162 6.83 -13.53 11.23
CA GLU A 162 5.81 -14.08 10.33
C GLU A 162 5.90 -13.47 8.92
N GLY A 163 6.68 -12.40 8.77
CA GLY A 163 6.86 -11.69 7.51
C GLY A 163 5.62 -10.91 7.04
N TYR A 164 5.61 -10.54 5.77
CA TYR A 164 4.52 -9.77 5.20
C TYR A 164 3.25 -10.61 5.03
N ARG A 165 2.15 -10.15 5.63
CA ARG A 165 0.80 -10.71 5.45
C ARG A 165 -0.15 -9.60 5.01
N MET A 166 -0.98 -9.90 4.00
CA MET A 166 -2.01 -8.96 3.57
C MET A 166 -3.02 -8.73 4.71
N GLY A 167 -3.22 -7.46 5.09
CA GLY A 167 -4.17 -7.12 6.15
C GLY A 167 -3.61 -7.20 7.58
N SER A 168 -2.30 -7.47 7.79
CA SER A 168 -1.69 -7.55 9.13
C SER A 168 -1.98 -6.34 10.04
N GLN A 169 -2.17 -5.15 9.46
CA GLN A 169 -2.57 -3.95 10.21
C GLN A 169 -4.02 -4.00 10.73
N ASN A 170 -4.87 -4.85 10.16
CA ASN A 170 -6.28 -4.95 10.56
C ASN A 170 -6.49 -5.98 11.69
N GLU A 171 -5.44 -6.75 12.06
CA GLU A 171 -5.51 -7.73 13.15
C GLU A 171 -5.78 -7.09 14.53
N VAL A 172 -5.62 -5.77 14.63
CA VAL A 172 -5.87 -4.99 15.86
C VAL A 172 -7.24 -4.32 15.89
N LEU A 173 -8.08 -4.52 14.87
CA LEU A 173 -9.45 -3.99 14.78
C LEU A 173 -10.45 -5.04 15.26
#